data_d274486da09bb646908148c22c0173c3
#
_entry.id   d274486da09bb646908148c22c0173c3
#
_cell.length_a   1.000
_cell.length_b   1.000
_cell.length_c   1.000
_cell.angle_alpha   90.00
_cell.angle_beta   90.00
_cell.angle_gamma   90.00
#
_symmetry.space_group_name_H-M   'P 1'
#
loop_
_entity.id
_entity.type
_entity.pdbx_description
1 polymer ?
#
loop_
_entity_poly.entity_id
_entity_poly.type
_entity_poly.pdbx_seq_one_letter_code
_entity_poly.pdbx_strand_id
1 'polypeptide(L)'
;MSLQQIQNGYLSQSHFKQITQLKQLQDESSSSEIVRGREELKVGIDLNSNKLNILTIVFSDFRQPVQFSCERLFELITQNKKHKQLPSTDKNYLYCFELFLLKEFKKLIEGDKLTTLVIGNLTNKPEKSLLNTIGSIFTIKLKKEFPDLEVITISEFETSHLDFFGETPLEFGHRTKRKFYSNSGIVLDADINAAYNILRRGCPNFNCSRRERFDLNNKIPRRIVFKK
;
A
#
# COMPACT_ATOMS: atom_id res chain seq x y z
N MET A 1 17.77 32.31 11.89
CA MET A 1 18.37 33.67 12.10
C MET A 1 18.25 34.43 10.79
N SER A 2 17.76 35.69 10.86
CA SER A 2 17.54 36.50 9.66
C SER A 2 18.80 37.27 9.27
N LEU A 3 18.92 37.65 7.99
CA LEU A 3 20.01 38.51 7.47
C LEU A 3 20.17 39.83 8.25
N GLN A 4 19.08 40.34 8.88
CA GLN A 4 19.08 41.53 9.73
C GLN A 4 19.91 41.36 11.01
N GLN A 5 20.03 40.16 11.57
CA GLN A 5 20.83 39.90 12.78
C GLN A 5 22.33 39.91 12.48
N ILE A 6 22.72 39.67 11.24
CA ILE A 6 24.12 39.74 10.79
C ILE A 6 24.56 41.19 10.62
N GLN A 7 23.66 42.05 10.18
CA GLN A 7 23.96 43.51 9.99
C GLN A 7 24.13 44.27 11.31
N ASN A 8 23.61 43.73 12.43
CA ASN A 8 23.67 44.40 13.73
C ASN A 8 24.92 44.02 14.59
N GLY A 9 25.90 43.36 14.02
CA GLY A 9 27.18 43.09 14.70
C GLY A 9 27.13 42.03 15.82
N TYR A 10 26.06 41.27 15.95
CA TYR A 10 25.89 40.28 17.02
C TYR A 10 26.62 38.94 16.76
N LEU A 11 27.22 38.75 15.59
CA LEU A 11 27.99 37.54 15.31
C LEU A 11 29.44 37.93 14.94
N SER A 12 30.40 37.30 15.61
CA SER A 12 31.81 37.45 15.27
C SER A 12 32.12 36.88 13.88
N GLN A 13 33.15 37.35 13.23
CA GLN A 13 33.62 36.81 11.94
C GLN A 13 33.86 35.29 12.00
N SER A 14 34.25 34.76 13.15
CA SER A 14 34.42 33.30 13.37
C SER A 14 33.08 32.52 13.27
N HIS A 15 32.00 33.06 13.81
CA HIS A 15 30.68 32.45 13.69
C HIS A 15 30.15 32.49 12.26
N PHE A 16 30.44 33.58 11.53
CA PHE A 16 30.06 33.65 10.11
C PHE A 16 30.80 32.60 9.26
N LYS A 17 32.11 32.40 9.48
CA LYS A 17 32.88 31.34 8.84
C LYS A 17 32.36 29.95 9.16
N GLN A 18 31.99 29.68 10.41
CA GLN A 18 31.41 28.39 10.81
C GLN A 18 30.06 28.12 10.13
N ILE A 19 29.18 29.12 10.05
CA ILE A 19 27.88 28.99 9.36
C ILE A 19 28.09 28.77 7.86
N THR A 20 29.05 29.42 7.24
CA THR A 20 29.37 29.24 5.81
C THR A 20 29.97 27.86 5.55
N GLN A 21 30.86 27.35 6.41
CA GLN A 21 31.38 26.00 6.32
C GLN A 21 30.29 24.94 6.53
N LEU A 22 29.37 25.13 7.48
CA LEU A 22 28.23 24.21 7.69
C LEU A 22 27.28 24.20 6.47
N LYS A 23 27.05 25.33 5.83
CA LYS A 23 26.28 25.40 4.58
C LYS A 23 27.00 24.71 3.43
N GLN A 24 28.29 24.90 3.25
CA GLN A 24 29.08 24.19 2.23
C GLN A 24 29.08 22.69 2.45
N LEU A 25 29.22 22.22 3.70
CA LEU A 25 29.10 20.78 4.04
C LEU A 25 27.68 20.21 3.81
N GLN A 26 26.64 21.02 3.99
CA GLN A 26 25.28 20.65 3.64
C GLN A 26 25.04 20.59 2.12
N ASP A 27 25.64 21.53 1.37
CA ASP A 27 25.54 21.55 -0.10
C ASP A 27 26.41 20.43 -0.73
N GLU A 28 27.57 20.11 -0.16
CA GLU A 28 28.41 18.98 -0.58
C GLU A 28 27.77 17.63 -0.24
N SER A 29 27.01 17.52 0.88
CA SER A 29 26.25 16.31 1.21
C SER A 29 25.00 16.14 0.34
N SER A 30 24.49 17.21 -0.27
CA SER A 30 23.37 17.16 -1.22
C SER A 30 23.84 16.93 -2.67
N SER A 31 25.12 17.11 -2.98
CA SER A 31 25.69 16.87 -4.31
C SER A 31 26.38 15.51 -4.48
N SER A 32 26.51 14.69 -3.43
CA SER A 32 26.69 13.27 -3.64
C SER A 32 25.34 12.75 -4.17
N GLU A 33 25.20 12.55 -5.47
CA GLU A 33 24.34 11.53 -6.04
C GLU A 33 24.75 10.21 -5.36
N ILE A 34 24.21 10.00 -4.16
CA ILE A 34 24.01 8.66 -3.63
C ILE A 34 23.15 8.04 -4.74
N VAL A 35 23.74 7.17 -5.55
CA VAL A 35 23.02 6.15 -6.29
C VAL A 35 22.24 5.42 -5.19
N ARG A 36 21.06 5.94 -4.84
CA ARG A 36 20.11 5.29 -3.98
C ARG A 36 19.80 4.01 -4.72
N GLY A 37 20.41 2.93 -4.30
CA GLY A 37 20.04 1.62 -4.76
C GLY A 37 18.52 1.62 -4.63
N ARG A 38 17.80 1.29 -5.73
CA ARG A 38 16.33 1.31 -5.76
C ARG A 38 15.85 0.64 -4.49
N GLU A 39 15.18 1.41 -3.62
CA GLU A 39 14.69 0.88 -2.36
C GLU A 39 13.77 -0.31 -2.67
N GLU A 40 13.90 -1.36 -1.89
CA GLU A 40 13.10 -2.56 -2.05
C GLU A 40 11.64 -2.24 -1.72
N LEU A 41 10.78 -2.36 -2.72
CA LEU A 41 9.36 -2.12 -2.56
C LEU A 41 8.67 -3.42 -2.15
N LYS A 42 7.93 -3.36 -1.04
CA LYS A 42 7.03 -4.42 -0.59
C LYS A 42 5.59 -3.94 -0.70
N VAL A 43 4.69 -4.83 -1.09
CA VAL A 43 3.29 -4.49 -1.38
C VAL A 43 2.36 -5.39 -0.60
N GLY A 44 1.36 -4.80 0.06
CA GLY A 44 0.27 -5.50 0.72
C GLY A 44 -1.02 -5.40 -0.07
N ILE A 45 -1.74 -6.51 -0.23
CA ILE A 45 -3.01 -6.58 -0.97
C ILE A 45 -4.10 -7.18 -0.10
N ASP A 46 -5.17 -6.42 0.08
CA ASP A 46 -6.42 -6.86 0.72
C ASP A 46 -7.50 -7.07 -0.35
N LEU A 47 -8.13 -8.24 -0.34
CA LEU A 47 -9.19 -8.63 -1.27
C LEU A 47 -10.56 -8.39 -0.64
N ASN A 48 -11.41 -7.60 -1.29
CA ASN A 48 -12.69 -7.16 -0.74
C ASN A 48 -13.88 -7.57 -1.60
N SER A 49 -15.00 -7.90 -0.96
CA SER A 49 -16.30 -8.08 -1.60
C SER A 49 -17.18 -6.84 -1.49
N ASN A 50 -16.62 -5.66 -1.80
CA ASN A 50 -17.32 -4.38 -1.69
C ASN A 50 -17.46 -3.74 -3.08
N LYS A 51 -18.65 -3.24 -3.44
CA LYS A 51 -18.91 -2.60 -4.74
C LYS A 51 -17.93 -1.47 -5.07
N LEU A 52 -17.51 -0.72 -4.07
CA LEU A 52 -16.63 0.44 -4.24
C LEU A 52 -15.13 0.08 -4.19
N ASN A 53 -14.82 -1.15 -3.75
CA ASN A 53 -13.45 -1.57 -3.56
C ASN A 53 -13.38 -3.11 -3.58
N ILE A 54 -12.84 -3.66 -4.63
CA ILE A 54 -12.62 -5.10 -4.78
C ILE A 54 -11.22 -5.47 -4.30
N LEU A 55 -10.27 -4.56 -4.40
CA LEU A 55 -8.89 -4.79 -4.06
C LEU A 55 -8.26 -3.49 -3.56
N THR A 56 -7.60 -3.55 -2.40
CA THR A 56 -6.83 -2.45 -1.83
C THR A 56 -5.35 -2.79 -1.87
N ILE A 57 -4.52 -1.89 -2.38
CA ILE A 57 -3.07 -2.03 -2.45
C ILE A 57 -2.43 -0.95 -1.59
N VAL A 58 -1.47 -1.36 -0.76
CA VAL A 58 -0.60 -0.48 0.03
C VAL A 58 0.86 -0.82 -0.24
N PHE A 59 1.73 0.14 0.02
CA PHE A 59 3.16 0.09 -0.31
C PHE A 59 4.00 0.30 0.94
N SER A 60 5.17 -0.33 1.02
CA SER A 60 6.07 -0.22 2.17
C SER A 60 6.71 1.16 2.35
N ASP A 61 6.73 1.98 1.32
CA ASP A 61 7.18 3.38 1.37
C ASP A 61 6.06 4.38 1.72
N PHE A 62 4.89 3.87 2.11
CA PHE A 62 3.74 4.68 2.52
C PHE A 62 3.25 5.68 1.47
N ARG A 63 3.53 5.46 0.18
CA ARG A 63 2.90 6.23 -0.90
C ARG A 63 1.37 6.09 -0.86
N GLN A 64 0.67 6.86 -1.67
CA GLN A 64 -0.79 6.86 -1.68
C GLN A 64 -1.36 5.46 -1.93
N PRO A 65 -2.19 4.91 -1.03
CA PRO A 65 -2.89 3.64 -1.24
C PRO A 65 -3.78 3.67 -2.47
N VAL A 66 -3.98 2.51 -3.09
CA VAL A 66 -4.79 2.38 -4.31
C VAL A 66 -5.93 1.39 -4.08
N GLN A 67 -7.12 1.77 -4.52
CA GLN A 67 -8.31 0.92 -4.49
C GLN A 67 -8.84 0.68 -5.90
N PHE A 68 -9.02 -0.58 -6.26
CA PHE A 68 -9.62 -0.98 -7.52
C PHE A 68 -11.09 -1.32 -7.34
N SER A 69 -11.95 -0.79 -8.19
CA SER A 69 -13.37 -1.10 -8.22
C SER A 69 -13.79 -1.65 -9.57
N CYS A 70 -14.73 -2.60 -9.54
CA CYS A 70 -15.27 -3.26 -10.72
C CYS A 70 -16.70 -3.73 -10.39
N GLU A 71 -17.71 -3.02 -10.90
CA GLU A 71 -19.11 -3.28 -10.57
C GLU A 71 -19.56 -4.68 -10.99
N ARG A 72 -19.25 -5.08 -12.23
CA ARG A 72 -19.61 -6.41 -12.73
C ARG A 72 -18.98 -7.54 -11.93
N LEU A 73 -17.74 -7.37 -11.50
CA LEU A 73 -17.07 -8.36 -10.66
C LEU A 73 -17.75 -8.47 -9.28
N PHE A 74 -18.14 -7.33 -8.70
CA PHE A 74 -18.90 -7.32 -7.44
C PHE A 74 -20.23 -8.09 -7.58
N GLU A 75 -20.97 -7.90 -8.68
CA GLU A 75 -22.20 -8.65 -8.96
C GLU A 75 -21.94 -10.17 -9.04
N LEU A 76 -20.89 -10.59 -9.73
CA LEU A 76 -20.53 -12.02 -9.84
C LEU A 76 -20.15 -12.62 -8.49
N ILE A 77 -19.47 -11.85 -7.63
CA ILE A 77 -19.11 -12.27 -6.28
C ILE A 77 -20.37 -12.41 -5.41
N THR A 78 -21.26 -11.44 -5.44
CA THR A 78 -22.51 -11.47 -4.63
C THR A 78 -23.48 -12.57 -5.05
N GLN A 79 -23.41 -13.00 -6.30
CA GLN A 79 -24.17 -14.16 -6.81
C GLN A 79 -23.51 -15.51 -6.44
N ASN A 80 -22.44 -15.52 -5.65
CA ASN A 80 -21.69 -16.73 -5.27
C ASN A 80 -21.23 -17.58 -6.47
N LYS A 81 -20.98 -16.95 -7.62
CA LYS A 81 -20.53 -17.63 -8.83
C LYS A 81 -19.10 -18.15 -8.65
N LYS A 82 -18.93 -19.45 -8.95
CA LYS A 82 -17.59 -20.04 -9.06
C LYS A 82 -17.04 -19.80 -10.46
N HIS A 83 -15.74 -19.50 -10.57
CA HIS A 83 -15.09 -19.23 -11.86
C HIS A 83 -15.38 -20.30 -12.94
N LYS A 84 -15.38 -21.58 -12.55
CA LYS A 84 -15.65 -22.68 -13.47
C LYS A 84 -17.08 -22.68 -14.04
N GLN A 85 -18.05 -22.09 -13.33
CA GLN A 85 -19.48 -22.04 -13.66
C GLN A 85 -19.87 -20.78 -14.42
N LEU A 86 -18.92 -19.86 -14.64
CA LEU A 86 -19.21 -18.62 -15.36
C LEU A 86 -19.40 -18.88 -16.86
N PRO A 87 -20.36 -18.20 -17.51
CA PRO A 87 -20.45 -18.13 -18.96
C PRO A 87 -19.14 -17.61 -19.59
N SER A 88 -18.92 -17.92 -20.85
CA SER A 88 -17.75 -17.47 -21.61
C SER A 88 -17.62 -15.93 -21.63
N THR A 89 -18.74 -15.22 -21.71
CA THR A 89 -18.78 -13.75 -21.66
C THR A 89 -18.22 -13.19 -20.34
N ASP A 90 -18.63 -13.77 -19.19
CA ASP A 90 -18.14 -13.35 -17.88
C ASP A 90 -16.67 -13.75 -17.67
N LYS A 91 -16.25 -14.92 -18.16
CA LYS A 91 -14.81 -15.32 -18.17
C LYS A 91 -13.94 -14.34 -18.97
N ASN A 92 -14.42 -13.94 -20.17
CA ASN A 92 -13.73 -12.94 -20.98
C ASN A 92 -13.67 -11.57 -20.26
N TYR A 93 -14.74 -11.18 -19.59
CA TYR A 93 -14.76 -9.96 -18.79
C TYR A 93 -13.72 -10.00 -17.68
N LEU A 94 -13.66 -11.11 -16.92
CA LEU A 94 -12.67 -11.29 -15.85
C LEU A 94 -11.25 -11.26 -16.40
N TYR A 95 -11.00 -11.93 -17.53
CA TYR A 95 -9.69 -11.88 -18.19
C TYR A 95 -9.27 -10.45 -18.56
N CYS A 96 -10.20 -9.65 -19.08
CA CYS A 96 -9.94 -8.23 -19.34
C CYS A 96 -9.67 -7.43 -18.06
N PHE A 97 -10.39 -7.72 -16.98
CA PHE A 97 -10.15 -7.09 -15.68
C PHE A 97 -8.74 -7.45 -15.13
N GLU A 98 -8.35 -8.71 -15.22
CA GLU A 98 -7.02 -9.17 -14.80
C GLU A 98 -5.89 -8.50 -15.58
N LEU A 99 -6.02 -8.37 -16.90
CA LEU A 99 -5.05 -7.64 -17.72
C LEU A 99 -4.99 -6.16 -17.37
N PHE A 100 -6.14 -5.54 -17.12
CA PHE A 100 -6.22 -4.18 -16.67
C PHE A 100 -5.53 -4.00 -15.31
N LEU A 101 -5.82 -4.88 -14.35
CA LEU A 101 -5.21 -4.86 -13.01
C LEU A 101 -3.69 -4.96 -13.10
N LEU A 102 -3.18 -5.90 -13.90
CA LEU A 102 -1.74 -6.07 -14.11
C LEU A 102 -1.11 -4.81 -14.73
N LYS A 103 -1.73 -4.25 -15.77
CA LYS A 103 -1.26 -3.03 -16.44
C LYS A 103 -1.20 -1.84 -15.47
N GLU A 104 -2.27 -1.61 -14.72
CA GLU A 104 -2.31 -0.48 -13.78
C GLU A 104 -1.34 -0.70 -12.60
N PHE A 105 -1.22 -1.93 -12.10
CA PHE A 105 -0.25 -2.26 -11.06
C PHE A 105 1.20 -1.98 -11.52
N LYS A 106 1.57 -2.38 -12.74
CA LYS A 106 2.91 -2.11 -13.32
C LYS A 106 3.21 -0.61 -13.35
N LYS A 107 2.23 0.24 -13.69
CA LYS A 107 2.40 1.70 -13.65
C LYS A 107 2.61 2.24 -12.23
N LEU A 108 1.99 1.60 -11.22
CA LEU A 108 2.13 2.03 -9.82
C LEU A 108 3.50 1.75 -9.24
N ILE A 109 4.21 0.76 -9.77
CA ILE A 109 5.55 0.33 -9.34
C ILE A 109 6.63 0.63 -10.38
N GLU A 110 6.32 1.45 -11.39
CA GLU A 110 7.27 1.81 -12.43
C GLU A 110 8.51 2.50 -11.83
N GLY A 111 9.68 1.95 -12.14
CA GLY A 111 10.96 2.42 -11.59
C GLY A 111 11.35 1.83 -10.23
N ASP A 112 10.45 1.13 -9.55
CA ASP A 112 10.75 0.48 -8.27
C ASP A 112 11.35 -0.92 -8.43
N LYS A 113 12.05 -1.40 -7.40
CA LYS A 113 12.46 -2.80 -7.27
C LYS A 113 11.43 -3.54 -6.41
N LEU A 114 10.38 -4.07 -7.01
CA LEU A 114 9.41 -4.91 -6.31
C LEU A 114 10.07 -6.21 -5.84
N THR A 115 10.13 -6.44 -4.53
CA THR A 115 10.75 -7.64 -3.94
C THR A 115 9.75 -8.59 -3.31
N THR A 116 8.71 -8.05 -2.65
CA THR A 116 7.76 -8.87 -1.90
C THR A 116 6.32 -8.42 -2.16
N LEU A 117 5.45 -9.38 -2.42
CA LEU A 117 4.01 -9.21 -2.51
C LEU A 117 3.33 -10.03 -1.42
N VAL A 118 2.63 -9.38 -0.51
CA VAL A 118 1.82 -10.06 0.50
C VAL A 118 0.36 -9.93 0.15
N ILE A 119 -0.32 -11.05 -0.03
CA ILE A 119 -1.73 -11.08 -0.39
C ILE A 119 -2.56 -11.79 0.69
N GLY A 120 -3.68 -11.19 1.07
CA GLY A 120 -4.65 -11.81 1.96
C GLY A 120 -5.41 -12.94 1.28
N ASN A 121 -5.69 -14.00 2.03
CA ASN A 121 -6.47 -15.14 1.56
C ASN A 121 -7.73 -15.29 2.41
N LEU A 122 -8.88 -15.31 1.74
CA LEU A 122 -10.22 -15.44 2.31
C LEU A 122 -10.57 -16.93 2.55
N THR A 123 -9.71 -17.66 3.23
CA THR A 123 -9.68 -19.13 3.29
C THR A 123 -10.97 -19.81 3.74
N ASN A 124 -11.90 -19.13 4.42
CA ASN A 124 -13.06 -19.79 5.04
C ASN A 124 -14.41 -19.30 4.51
N LYS A 125 -14.45 -18.64 3.35
CA LYS A 125 -15.67 -18.05 2.80
C LYS A 125 -15.90 -18.52 1.37
N PRO A 126 -16.74 -19.56 1.15
CA PRO A 126 -17.01 -20.09 -0.21
C PRO A 126 -17.49 -19.04 -1.20
N GLU A 127 -18.25 -18.04 -0.72
CA GLU A 127 -18.73 -16.89 -1.50
C GLU A 127 -17.60 -16.03 -2.07
N LYS A 128 -16.40 -16.14 -1.51
CA LYS A 128 -15.22 -15.37 -1.94
C LYS A 128 -14.26 -16.17 -2.84
N SER A 129 -14.66 -17.36 -3.29
CA SER A 129 -13.81 -18.23 -4.14
C SER A 129 -13.36 -17.54 -5.44
N LEU A 130 -14.21 -16.67 -6.00
CA LEU A 130 -13.87 -15.92 -7.22
C LEU A 130 -12.78 -14.87 -6.95
N LEU A 131 -12.83 -14.17 -5.82
CA LEU A 131 -11.77 -13.23 -5.40
C LEU A 131 -10.43 -13.93 -5.20
N ASN A 132 -10.41 -15.07 -4.52
CA ASN A 132 -9.20 -15.86 -4.35
C ASN A 132 -8.63 -16.34 -5.69
N THR A 133 -9.50 -16.71 -6.65
CA THR A 133 -9.07 -17.09 -8.01
C THR A 133 -8.40 -15.89 -8.71
N ILE A 134 -9.00 -14.70 -8.64
CA ILE A 134 -8.42 -13.48 -9.22
C ILE A 134 -7.08 -13.15 -8.57
N GLY A 135 -6.99 -13.20 -7.24
CA GLY A 135 -5.75 -12.99 -6.52
C GLY A 135 -4.66 -13.97 -6.95
N SER A 136 -5.00 -15.27 -7.09
CA SER A 136 -4.07 -16.30 -7.53
C SER A 136 -3.60 -16.10 -8.97
N ILE A 137 -4.51 -15.77 -9.90
CA ILE A 137 -4.15 -15.51 -11.30
C ILE A 137 -3.27 -14.25 -11.41
N PHE A 138 -3.62 -13.20 -10.66
CA PHE A 138 -2.82 -11.97 -10.61
C PHE A 138 -1.40 -12.24 -10.13
N THR A 139 -1.23 -13.01 -9.04
CA THR A 139 0.09 -13.40 -8.52
C THR A 139 0.90 -14.24 -9.51
N ILE A 140 0.26 -15.18 -10.22
CA ILE A 140 0.92 -15.99 -11.25
C ILE A 140 1.42 -15.10 -12.39
N LYS A 141 0.61 -14.15 -12.84
CA LYS A 141 1.00 -13.20 -13.91
C LYS A 141 2.14 -12.29 -13.43
N LEU A 142 2.10 -11.80 -12.19
CA LEU A 142 3.17 -10.99 -11.64
C LEU A 142 4.49 -11.76 -11.51
N LYS A 143 4.47 -13.02 -11.08
CA LYS A 143 5.68 -13.85 -11.01
C LYS A 143 6.32 -14.09 -12.39
N LYS A 144 5.54 -14.13 -13.46
CA LYS A 144 6.07 -14.20 -14.82
C LYS A 144 6.81 -12.92 -15.25
N GLU A 145 6.31 -11.76 -14.82
CA GLU A 145 6.92 -10.46 -15.12
C GLU A 145 8.10 -10.13 -14.19
N PHE A 146 8.04 -10.61 -12.94
CA PHE A 146 9.03 -10.41 -11.89
C PHE A 146 9.44 -11.76 -11.32
N PRO A 147 10.39 -12.50 -11.96
CA PRO A 147 10.75 -13.87 -11.54
C PRO A 147 11.27 -13.97 -10.09
N ASP A 148 11.98 -12.94 -9.63
CA ASP A 148 12.55 -12.88 -8.26
C ASP A 148 11.55 -12.41 -7.19
N LEU A 149 10.28 -12.16 -7.58
CA LEU A 149 9.25 -11.69 -6.68
C LEU A 149 8.90 -12.78 -5.65
N GLU A 150 9.13 -12.48 -4.38
CA GLU A 150 8.59 -13.28 -3.29
C GLU A 150 7.09 -13.02 -3.15
N VAL A 151 6.27 -14.06 -3.16
CA VAL A 151 4.81 -13.96 -2.94
C VAL A 151 4.44 -14.72 -1.69
N ILE A 152 3.90 -13.99 -0.72
CA ILE A 152 3.47 -14.50 0.58
C ILE A 152 1.95 -14.41 0.63
N THR A 153 1.29 -15.55 0.91
CA THR A 153 -0.17 -15.60 1.10
C THR A 153 -0.45 -15.78 2.59
N ILE A 154 -1.24 -14.91 3.16
CA ILE A 154 -1.59 -14.93 4.59
C ILE A 154 -3.10 -14.99 4.81
N SER A 155 -3.52 -15.46 5.99
CA SER A 155 -4.92 -15.37 6.42
C SER A 155 -5.31 -13.92 6.71
N GLU A 156 -6.46 -13.48 6.18
CA GLU A 156 -7.06 -12.17 6.48
C GLU A 156 -7.79 -12.12 7.83
N PHE A 157 -7.75 -13.20 8.61
CA PHE A 157 -8.45 -13.23 9.89
C PHE A 157 -8.04 -12.04 10.77
N GLU A 158 -9.04 -11.25 11.19
CA GLU A 158 -8.92 -10.05 12.04
C GLU A 158 -8.10 -8.87 11.48
N THR A 159 -7.53 -8.95 10.29
CA THR A 159 -6.69 -7.86 9.74
C THR A 159 -7.38 -6.50 9.69
N SER A 160 -8.71 -6.48 9.52
CA SER A 160 -9.49 -5.25 9.49
C SER A 160 -9.80 -4.65 10.88
N HIS A 161 -9.58 -5.40 11.96
CA HIS A 161 -9.80 -4.99 13.34
C HIS A 161 -8.52 -4.69 14.10
N LEU A 162 -7.39 -5.28 13.68
CA LEU A 162 -6.08 -4.99 14.26
C LEU A 162 -5.64 -3.58 13.92
N ASP A 163 -5.03 -2.91 14.90
CA ASP A 163 -4.46 -1.59 14.73
C ASP A 163 -3.06 -1.67 14.13
N PHE A 164 -2.93 -1.33 12.85
CA PHE A 164 -1.62 -1.28 12.21
C PHE A 164 -0.66 -0.31 12.90
N PHE A 165 -1.18 0.76 13.51
CA PHE A 165 -0.40 1.78 14.22
C PHE A 165 -0.23 1.50 15.70
N GLY A 166 -0.79 0.40 16.20
CA GLY A 166 -0.65 -0.03 17.57
C GLY A 166 0.80 -0.35 17.93
N GLU A 167 1.12 -0.28 19.22
CA GLU A 167 2.46 -0.59 19.75
C GLU A 167 2.81 -2.07 19.54
N THR A 168 1.78 -2.92 19.57
CA THR A 168 1.93 -4.35 19.33
C THR A 168 1.16 -4.81 18.09
N PRO A 169 1.59 -5.88 17.40
CA PRO A 169 0.90 -6.42 16.24
C PRO A 169 -0.50 -7.01 16.53
N LEU A 170 -0.84 -7.22 17.79
CA LEU A 170 -2.11 -7.82 18.23
C LEU A 170 -3.07 -6.81 18.85
N GLU A 171 -2.71 -5.54 18.85
CA GLU A 171 -3.57 -4.48 19.37
C GLU A 171 -4.78 -4.25 18.45
N PHE A 172 -5.95 -4.08 19.05
CA PHE A 172 -7.20 -3.81 18.33
C PHE A 172 -7.50 -2.32 18.34
N GLY A 173 -7.92 -1.80 17.18
CA GLY A 173 -8.51 -0.47 17.08
C GLY A 173 -10.04 -0.54 16.97
N HIS A 174 -10.66 0.57 16.68
CA HIS A 174 -12.10 0.68 16.52
C HIS A 174 -12.49 0.82 15.04
N ARG A 175 -13.36 -0.07 14.55
CA ARG A 175 -13.89 -0.01 13.18
C ARG A 175 -15.36 0.39 13.16
N THR A 176 -15.69 1.39 12.34
CA THR A 176 -17.08 1.81 12.07
C THR A 176 -17.31 1.78 10.56
N LYS A 177 -18.08 0.81 10.07
CA LYS A 177 -18.34 0.62 8.62
C LYS A 177 -17.03 0.60 7.81
N ARG A 178 -16.70 1.74 7.17
CA ARG A 178 -15.54 1.89 6.29
C ARG A 178 -14.37 2.63 6.92
N LYS A 179 -14.55 3.19 8.12
CA LYS A 179 -13.50 3.90 8.83
C LYS A 179 -12.91 3.04 9.92
N PHE A 180 -11.62 3.16 10.06
CA PHE A 180 -10.83 2.58 11.15
C PHE A 180 -10.25 3.71 11.98
N TYR A 181 -10.36 3.58 13.30
CA TYR A 181 -9.85 4.51 14.30
C TYR A 181 -8.79 3.79 15.12
N SER A 182 -7.55 4.20 14.94
CA SER A 182 -6.42 3.72 15.72
C SER A 182 -6.44 4.28 17.15
N ASN A 183 -5.94 3.51 18.10
CA ASN A 183 -5.72 3.99 19.47
C ASN A 183 -4.73 5.17 19.52
N SER A 184 -3.87 5.32 18.53
CA SER A 184 -2.97 6.47 18.37
C SER A 184 -3.64 7.72 17.78
N GLY A 185 -4.97 7.72 17.57
CA GLY A 185 -5.74 8.86 17.05
C GLY A 185 -5.73 8.98 15.52
N ILE A 186 -5.16 8.03 14.80
CA ILE A 186 -5.16 8.00 13.34
C ILE A 186 -6.50 7.49 12.82
N VAL A 187 -7.03 8.15 11.79
CA VAL A 187 -8.27 7.73 11.11
C VAL A 187 -7.97 7.45 9.65
N LEU A 188 -8.36 6.27 9.16
CA LEU A 188 -8.20 5.89 7.76
C LEU A 188 -9.33 4.98 7.27
N ASP A 189 -9.31 4.63 5.99
CA ASP A 189 -10.21 3.62 5.41
C ASP A 189 -9.87 2.25 6.02
N ALA A 190 -10.90 1.48 6.42
CA ALA A 190 -10.70 0.19 7.08
C ALA A 190 -10.01 -0.86 6.20
N ASP A 191 -10.21 -0.79 4.87
CA ASP A 191 -9.57 -1.70 3.93
C ASP A 191 -8.09 -1.34 3.74
N ILE A 192 -7.72 -0.06 3.90
CA ILE A 192 -6.31 0.38 3.95
C ILE A 192 -5.63 -0.16 5.20
N ASN A 193 -6.28 -0.05 6.37
CA ASN A 193 -5.75 -0.64 7.61
C ASN A 193 -5.55 -2.16 7.48
N ALA A 194 -6.52 -2.86 6.88
CA ALA A 194 -6.43 -4.29 6.62
C ALA A 194 -5.23 -4.62 5.72
N ALA A 195 -5.05 -3.92 4.62
CA ALA A 195 -3.94 -4.12 3.69
C ALA A 195 -2.56 -3.89 4.34
N TYR A 196 -2.42 -2.87 5.20
CA TYR A 196 -1.19 -2.67 5.97
C TYR A 196 -0.96 -3.77 7.01
N ASN A 197 -2.00 -4.29 7.66
CA ASN A 197 -1.87 -5.44 8.57
C ASN A 197 -1.49 -6.72 7.81
N ILE A 198 -1.99 -6.91 6.59
CA ILE A 198 -1.57 -7.97 5.68
C ILE A 198 -0.07 -7.84 5.38
N LEU A 199 0.38 -6.66 4.97
CA LEU A 199 1.78 -6.39 4.68
C LEU A 199 2.68 -6.65 5.90
N ARG A 200 2.28 -6.16 7.09
CA ARG A 200 3.03 -6.38 8.35
C ARG A 200 3.13 -7.86 8.73
N ARG A 201 2.06 -8.64 8.55
CA ARG A 201 2.08 -10.09 8.85
C ARG A 201 3.02 -10.86 7.92
N GLY A 202 3.06 -10.51 6.64
CA GLY A 202 4.00 -11.12 5.68
C GLY A 202 5.42 -10.60 5.80
N CYS A 203 5.60 -9.39 6.32
CA CYS A 203 6.89 -8.73 6.50
C CYS A 203 7.03 -8.28 7.97
N PRO A 204 7.40 -9.16 8.91
CA PRO A 204 7.41 -8.83 10.35
C PRO A 204 8.29 -7.63 10.74
N ASN A 205 9.33 -7.36 9.95
CA ASN A 205 10.23 -6.22 10.16
C ASN A 205 9.69 -4.90 9.56
N PHE A 206 8.52 -4.94 8.92
CA PHE A 206 7.88 -3.76 8.37
C PHE A 206 7.14 -3.00 9.47
N ASN A 207 7.61 -1.80 9.78
CA ASN A 207 7.05 -0.92 10.80
C ASN A 207 6.82 0.48 10.22
N CYS A 208 5.85 1.18 10.80
CA CYS A 208 5.51 2.55 10.46
C CYS A 208 6.14 3.52 11.46
N SER A 209 6.98 4.42 10.99
CA SER A 209 7.55 5.49 11.83
C SER A 209 6.47 6.51 12.26
N ARG A 210 6.79 7.33 13.28
CA ARG A 210 5.87 8.37 13.75
C ARG A 210 5.51 9.38 12.65
N ARG A 211 6.46 9.73 11.76
CA ARG A 211 6.24 10.64 10.65
C ARG A 211 5.28 10.04 9.63
N GLU A 212 5.52 8.80 9.23
CA GLU A 212 4.67 8.09 8.27
C GLU A 212 3.24 7.89 8.79
N ARG A 213 3.06 7.66 10.11
CA ARG A 213 1.75 7.64 10.76
C ARG A 213 0.98 8.93 10.53
N PHE A 214 1.64 10.07 10.70
CA PHE A 214 1.02 11.37 10.47
C PHE A 214 0.63 11.57 9.01
N ASP A 215 1.49 11.18 8.09
CA ASP A 215 1.26 11.30 6.63
C ASP A 215 0.11 10.41 6.16
N LEU A 216 -0.16 9.29 6.84
CA LEU A 216 -1.27 8.38 6.52
C LEU A 216 -2.61 8.82 7.11
N ASN A 217 -2.61 9.70 8.12
CA ASN A 217 -3.84 10.15 8.77
C ASN A 217 -4.76 10.85 7.77
N ASN A 218 -6.02 10.36 7.67
CA ASN A 218 -7.01 10.84 6.71
C ASN A 218 -6.60 10.73 5.22
N LYS A 219 -5.58 9.94 4.89
CA LYS A 219 -5.14 9.75 3.50
C LYS A 219 -6.25 9.13 2.66
N ILE A 220 -6.63 9.84 1.61
CA ILE A 220 -7.66 9.36 0.67
C ILE A 220 -6.98 8.44 -0.35
N PRO A 221 -7.47 7.20 -0.56
CA PRO A 221 -6.91 6.31 -1.55
C PRO A 221 -7.16 6.82 -2.98
N ARG A 222 -6.20 6.56 -3.87
CA ARG A 222 -6.43 6.70 -5.32
C ARG A 222 -7.40 5.60 -5.75
N ARG A 223 -8.49 5.97 -6.41
CA ARG A 223 -9.46 5.01 -6.94
C ARG A 223 -9.25 4.79 -8.43
N ILE A 224 -9.15 3.54 -8.82
CA ILE A 224 -9.04 3.09 -10.21
C ILE A 224 -10.27 2.24 -10.51
N VAL A 225 -11.06 2.65 -11.50
CA VAL A 225 -12.33 2.01 -11.85
C VAL A 225 -12.19 1.28 -13.18
N PHE A 226 -12.45 -0.03 -13.19
CA PHE A 226 -12.60 -0.79 -14.42
C PHE A 226 -14.01 -0.62 -14.95
N LYS A 227 -14.13 0.07 -16.09
CA LYS A 227 -15.37 0.24 -16.85
C LYS A 227 -15.19 -0.43 -18.22
N LYS A 228 -16.02 -1.41 -18.51
CA LYS A 228 -16.07 -2.05 -19.82
C LYS A 228 -17.52 -2.44 -20.14
#